data_45df02dbdbe73be65e9fa421d4de4a70
#
_entry.id   45df02dbdbe73be65e9fa421d4de4a70
#
_cell.length_a   1.000
_cell.length_b   1.000
_cell.length_c   1.000
_cell.angle_alpha   90.00
_cell.angle_beta   90.00
_cell.angle_gamma   90.00
#
_symmetry.space_group_name_H-M   'P 1'
#
loop_
_entity.id
_entity.type
_entity.pdbx_description
1 polymer ?
#
loop_
_entity_poly.entity_id
_entity_poly.type
_entity_poly.pdbx_seq_one_letter_code
_entity_poly.pdbx_strand_id
1 'polypeptide(L)'
;MFIFFSELQGLRVADKENNTIGIFYDMIIEPIGKYARSKALIVESGSWRKSYASVEWAHVSEVTENGIRLDVSASNLNFSAVLNHKSELSLRQDILDQQVVDTNNQNVIRVNDIHFLLADRDLVVAHVDIGLKGIVRRLGFEAFIDAVVKLFNKNSDYIYKPRFISWKHIQPLSINPVSMTVKVDVSSKQLLDIPAADLSEIMLDLSPKHRLALFKTLDITTKSQIFSLLDVKEQKSLLEDLGETESVEILNHLPTDEAVDFLGELPKATVHNVLGLMESKNAKMLSTLLGYAGESAGGLMTTEYIAVPETATIGETLRIIKEKTPKAETIQNIYIVDQENHLKGSTVLRRLIIANPLDSVMKAALKKTVSIHVDDEVKKIALLMDKYKIFTLPVVDESGVLAGIITIDDIFSRLVTIAWRRTRKKKQL
;
A
#
# COMPACT_ATOMS: atom_id res chain seq x y z
N MET A 1 32.35 14.69 -6.69
CA MET A 1 32.96 13.88 -5.61
C MET A 1 31.83 13.10 -4.95
N PHE A 2 32.06 11.85 -4.58
CA PHE A 2 31.07 11.04 -3.84
C PHE A 2 31.51 10.94 -2.37
N ILE A 3 30.55 11.06 -1.46
CA ILE A 3 30.77 11.04 -0.01
C ILE A 3 29.66 10.21 0.65
N PHE A 4 29.98 9.41 1.65
CA PHE A 4 28.98 8.68 2.44
C PHE A 4 28.61 9.46 3.71
N PHE A 5 27.37 9.25 4.19
CA PHE A 5 26.94 9.85 5.46
C PHE A 5 27.84 9.40 6.62
N SER A 6 28.25 8.13 6.62
CA SER A 6 29.18 7.59 7.59
C SER A 6 30.55 8.28 7.59
N GLU A 7 31.03 8.79 6.46
CA GLU A 7 32.30 9.54 6.35
C GLU A 7 32.16 10.97 6.89
N LEU A 8 30.97 11.54 6.79
CA LEU A 8 30.68 12.86 7.37
C LEU A 8 30.50 12.80 8.88
N GLN A 9 30.01 11.66 9.40
CA GLN A 9 29.64 11.50 10.80
C GLN A 9 30.87 11.67 11.72
N GLY A 10 30.77 12.64 12.63
CA GLY A 10 31.85 12.93 13.58
C GLY A 10 32.94 13.83 13.01
N LEU A 11 32.87 14.25 11.73
CA LEU A 11 33.81 15.24 11.18
C LEU A 11 33.74 16.55 11.98
N ARG A 12 34.91 17.14 12.19
CA ARG A 12 35.06 18.45 12.81
C ARG A 12 34.33 19.52 11.98
N VAL A 13 33.53 20.34 12.64
CA VAL A 13 32.95 21.55 12.04
C VAL A 13 33.65 22.76 12.63
N ALA A 14 34.16 23.64 11.74
CA ALA A 14 34.87 24.86 12.09
C ALA A 14 34.17 26.11 11.54
N ASP A 15 34.25 27.19 12.28
CA ASP A 15 33.75 28.51 11.84
C ASP A 15 34.67 29.19 10.82
N LYS A 16 34.30 30.39 10.40
CA LYS A 16 35.11 31.19 9.43
C LYS A 16 36.50 31.54 9.92
N GLU A 17 36.70 31.62 11.26
CA GLU A 17 37.99 31.86 11.89
C GLU A 17 38.78 30.54 12.14
N ASN A 18 38.28 29.41 11.68
CA ASN A 18 38.84 28.06 11.85
C ASN A 18 38.79 27.53 13.31
N ASN A 19 37.93 28.11 14.18
CA ASN A 19 37.68 27.58 15.51
C ASN A 19 36.76 26.39 15.43
N THR A 20 37.02 25.34 16.21
CA THR A 20 36.13 24.17 16.27
C THR A 20 34.84 24.53 16.99
N ILE A 21 33.72 24.40 16.32
CA ILE A 21 32.38 24.63 16.87
C ILE A 21 31.79 23.33 17.46
N GLY A 22 32.07 22.21 16.82
CA GLY A 22 31.56 20.90 17.17
C GLY A 22 31.87 19.86 16.10
N ILE A 23 31.02 18.85 16.01
CA ILE A 23 31.13 17.78 15.03
C ILE A 23 29.84 17.66 14.22
N PHE A 24 29.97 17.13 12.99
CA PHE A 24 28.81 16.79 12.17
C PHE A 24 27.97 15.72 12.87
N TYR A 25 26.69 15.99 13.06
CA TYR A 25 25.75 15.09 13.70
C TYR A 25 24.71 14.53 12.74
N ASP A 26 24.08 15.41 11.94
CA ASP A 26 22.97 15.04 11.05
C ASP A 26 22.86 16.04 9.88
N MET A 27 22.03 15.69 8.91
CA MET A 27 21.69 16.54 7.78
C MET A 27 20.17 16.58 7.56
N ILE A 28 19.66 17.78 7.44
CA ILE A 28 18.30 18.03 7.00
C ILE A 28 18.33 18.18 5.48
N ILE A 29 17.41 17.52 4.81
CA ILE A 29 17.28 17.55 3.36
C ILE A 29 15.95 18.13 2.93
N GLU A 30 15.92 18.64 1.72
CA GLU A 30 14.71 19.09 1.03
C GLU A 30 14.61 18.46 -0.37
N PRO A 31 13.40 18.21 -0.87
CA PRO A 31 13.23 17.62 -2.20
C PRO A 31 13.61 18.59 -3.30
N ILE A 32 14.26 18.05 -4.35
CA ILE A 32 14.58 18.74 -5.59
C ILE A 32 14.22 17.83 -6.78
N GLY A 33 13.03 18.01 -7.34
CA GLY A 33 12.50 17.10 -8.36
C GLY A 33 12.38 15.67 -7.82
N LYS A 34 13.13 14.72 -8.42
CA LYS A 34 13.17 13.31 -8.00
C LYS A 34 14.30 12.98 -7.01
N TYR A 35 15.06 13.97 -6.59
CA TYR A 35 16.19 13.82 -5.67
C TYR A 35 15.96 14.68 -4.42
N ALA A 36 16.88 14.63 -3.48
CA ALA A 36 16.92 15.51 -2.33
C ALA A 36 18.29 16.16 -2.22
N ARG A 37 18.32 17.41 -1.78
CA ARG A 37 19.56 18.13 -1.50
C ARG A 37 19.67 18.52 -0.05
N SER A 38 20.87 18.79 0.40
CA SER A 38 21.15 19.34 1.71
C SER A 38 20.48 20.70 1.88
N LYS A 39 19.68 20.84 2.95
CA LYS A 39 19.07 22.11 3.37
C LYS A 39 19.80 22.71 4.54
N ALA A 40 20.11 21.89 5.55
CA ALA A 40 20.82 22.31 6.73
C ALA A 40 21.70 21.21 7.29
N LEU A 41 22.79 21.62 7.90
CA LEU A 41 23.72 20.80 8.66
C LEU A 41 23.41 20.93 10.15
N ILE A 42 23.37 19.82 10.89
CA ILE A 42 23.25 19.80 12.34
C ILE A 42 24.63 19.57 12.95
N VAL A 43 25.05 20.50 13.78
CA VAL A 43 26.31 20.44 14.54
C VAL A 43 26.01 20.04 15.97
N GLU A 44 26.69 18.99 16.47
CA GLU A 44 26.69 18.62 17.90
C GLU A 44 27.90 19.22 18.59
N SER A 45 27.69 19.89 19.73
CA SER A 45 28.75 20.46 20.57
C SER A 45 28.58 20.03 22.02
N GLY A 46 29.69 19.94 22.76
CA GLY A 46 29.74 19.57 24.16
C GLY A 46 29.96 18.07 24.42
N SER A 47 30.76 17.74 25.45
CA SER A 47 31.11 16.36 25.80
C SER A 47 30.15 15.71 26.83
N TRP A 48 29.70 16.46 27.84
CA TRP A 48 28.83 15.97 28.92
C TRP A 48 27.36 16.47 28.75
N ARG A 49 27.19 17.71 28.31
CA ARG A 49 25.86 18.24 27.94
C ARG A 49 25.90 18.58 26.47
N LYS A 50 25.31 17.68 25.69
CA LYS A 50 25.20 17.84 24.25
C LYS A 50 24.23 18.96 23.92
N SER A 51 24.64 19.82 23.00
CA SER A 51 23.81 20.86 22.41
C SER A 51 23.95 20.81 20.90
N TYR A 52 22.91 21.22 20.20
CA TYR A 52 22.79 21.10 18.76
C TYR A 52 22.48 22.46 18.14
N ALA A 53 23.13 22.76 17.03
CA ALA A 53 22.80 23.92 16.22
C ALA A 53 22.47 23.50 14.79
N SER A 54 21.45 24.09 14.21
CA SER A 54 21.12 23.95 12.79
C SER A 54 21.78 25.09 12.03
N VAL A 55 22.54 24.75 10.99
CA VAL A 55 23.24 25.69 10.10
C VAL A 55 22.74 25.46 8.70
N GLU A 56 22.17 26.51 8.05
CA GLU A 56 21.73 26.41 6.66
C GLU A 56 22.90 25.98 5.77
N TRP A 57 22.64 25.08 4.81
CA TRP A 57 23.68 24.56 3.93
C TRP A 57 24.39 25.64 3.12
N ALA A 58 23.71 26.72 2.82
CA ALA A 58 24.28 27.89 2.15
C ALA A 58 25.52 28.49 2.87
N HIS A 59 25.65 28.27 4.19
CA HIS A 59 26.78 28.68 5.02
C HIS A 59 27.93 27.67 5.08
N VAL A 60 27.81 26.55 4.39
CA VAL A 60 28.90 25.57 4.27
C VAL A 60 29.82 26.00 3.15
N SER A 61 31.03 26.45 3.48
CA SER A 61 32.01 26.94 2.50
C SER A 61 32.83 25.82 1.88
N GLU A 62 33.10 24.75 2.65
CA GLU A 62 33.96 23.65 2.22
C GLU A 62 33.65 22.36 2.98
N VAL A 63 33.67 21.23 2.26
CA VAL A 63 33.60 19.88 2.83
C VAL A 63 34.81 19.10 2.36
N THR A 64 35.64 18.63 3.32
CA THR A 64 36.83 17.83 3.07
C THR A 64 36.82 16.56 3.90
N GLU A 65 37.72 15.63 3.64
CA GLU A 65 37.93 14.42 4.47
C GLU A 65 38.30 14.75 5.92
N ASN A 66 38.85 15.95 6.19
CA ASN A 66 39.33 16.36 7.50
C ASN A 66 38.34 17.24 8.30
N GLY A 67 37.25 17.69 7.66
CA GLY A 67 36.26 18.53 8.31
C GLY A 67 35.42 19.39 7.38
N ILE A 68 34.46 20.06 7.99
CA ILE A 68 33.51 20.96 7.35
C ILE A 68 33.80 22.38 7.84
N ARG A 69 33.92 23.33 6.91
CA ARG A 69 34.13 24.74 7.22
C ARG A 69 32.87 25.54 6.91
N LEU A 70 32.52 26.44 7.83
CA LEU A 70 31.43 27.39 7.68
C LEU A 70 32.00 28.81 7.33
N ASP A 71 31.18 29.61 6.66
CA ASP A 71 31.46 31.03 6.38
C ASP A 71 30.89 31.98 7.47
N VAL A 72 30.27 31.41 8.51
CA VAL A 72 29.70 32.12 9.66
C VAL A 72 30.53 31.94 10.92
N SER A 73 30.44 32.89 11.85
CA SER A 73 31.09 32.82 13.16
C SER A 73 30.25 31.98 14.15
N ALA A 74 30.91 31.32 15.08
CA ALA A 74 30.25 30.51 16.14
C ALA A 74 29.24 31.32 16.97
N SER A 75 29.50 32.65 17.14
CA SER A 75 28.58 33.56 17.87
C SER A 75 27.22 33.75 17.21
N ASN A 76 27.08 33.44 15.91
CA ASN A 76 25.84 33.57 15.17
C ASN A 76 24.99 32.28 15.20
N LEU A 77 25.48 31.25 15.87
CA LEU A 77 24.80 29.95 15.95
C LEU A 77 24.04 29.79 17.27
N ASN A 78 22.79 29.35 17.18
CA ASN A 78 21.93 29.11 18.33
C ASN A 78 21.99 27.62 18.72
N PHE A 79 22.65 27.32 19.81
CA PHE A 79 22.72 25.97 20.36
C PHE A 79 21.55 25.69 21.30
N SER A 80 20.88 24.56 21.11
CA SER A 80 19.77 24.08 21.94
C SER A 80 20.04 22.63 22.40
N ALA A 81 19.59 22.29 23.60
CA ALA A 81 19.63 20.93 24.11
C ALA A 81 18.64 19.99 23.38
N VAL A 82 17.68 20.52 22.63
CA VAL A 82 16.65 19.77 21.92
C VAL A 82 16.69 20.11 20.44
N LEU A 83 16.79 19.08 19.60
CA LEU A 83 16.61 19.18 18.16
C LEU A 83 15.13 19.32 17.83
N ASN A 84 14.74 20.39 17.17
CA ASN A 84 13.36 20.64 16.78
C ASN A 84 13.20 20.60 15.24
N HIS A 85 13.01 19.39 14.68
CA HIS A 85 12.85 19.16 13.23
C HIS A 85 11.49 18.57 12.86
N LYS A 86 10.42 18.90 13.62
CA LYS A 86 9.12 18.22 13.50
C LYS A 86 8.50 18.21 12.09
N SER A 87 8.91 19.12 11.20
CA SER A 87 8.37 19.24 9.83
C SER A 87 9.40 18.97 8.72
N GLU A 88 10.67 18.67 9.05
CA GLU A 88 11.75 18.51 8.07
C GLU A 88 12.25 17.07 8.06
N LEU A 89 12.79 16.62 6.92
CA LEU A 89 13.32 15.26 6.76
C LEU A 89 14.78 15.20 7.20
N SER A 90 15.02 14.50 8.30
CA SER A 90 16.35 14.25 8.87
C SER A 90 16.91 12.93 8.33
N LEU A 91 18.11 12.95 7.80
CA LEU A 91 18.72 11.72 7.28
C LEU A 91 19.03 10.72 8.37
N ARG A 92 19.47 11.17 9.54
CA ARG A 92 19.80 10.28 10.66
C ARG A 92 18.56 9.67 11.32
N GLN A 93 17.49 10.47 11.49
CA GLN A 93 16.30 10.03 12.22
C GLN A 93 15.29 9.32 11.35
N ASP A 94 15.12 9.81 10.11
CA ASP A 94 14.02 9.40 9.24
C ASP A 94 14.44 8.41 8.14
N ILE A 95 15.76 8.27 7.86
CA ILE A 95 16.25 7.46 6.74
C ILE A 95 17.25 6.40 7.21
N LEU A 96 18.29 6.79 7.92
CA LEU A 96 19.36 5.89 8.32
C LEU A 96 18.83 4.85 9.32
N ASP A 97 19.12 3.56 9.09
CA ASP A 97 18.58 2.44 9.86
C ASP A 97 17.05 2.25 9.78
N GLN A 98 16.34 3.08 9.00
CA GLN A 98 14.90 2.98 8.85
C GLN A 98 14.51 2.05 7.69
N GLN A 99 13.28 1.56 7.73
CA GLN A 99 12.64 0.92 6.60
C GLN A 99 12.15 1.99 5.62
N VAL A 100 12.45 1.79 4.34
CA VAL A 100 11.98 2.63 3.23
C VAL A 100 11.45 1.73 2.13
N VAL A 101 10.56 2.26 1.29
CA VAL A 101 10.04 1.52 0.14
C VAL A 101 10.90 1.81 -1.08
N ASP A 102 11.39 0.77 -1.73
CA ASP A 102 11.93 0.82 -3.08
C ASP A 102 10.78 0.69 -4.08
N THR A 103 10.36 1.81 -4.66
CA THR A 103 9.22 1.88 -5.58
C THR A 103 9.51 1.25 -6.95
N ASN A 104 10.78 1.00 -7.29
CA ASN A 104 11.16 0.34 -8.55
C ASN A 104 11.07 -1.18 -8.45
N ASN A 105 11.53 -1.75 -7.33
CA ASN A 105 11.50 -3.19 -7.09
C ASN A 105 10.31 -3.61 -6.20
N GLN A 106 9.47 -2.66 -5.81
CA GLN A 106 8.24 -2.87 -5.02
C GLN A 106 8.47 -3.68 -3.74
N ASN A 107 9.53 -3.34 -3.00
CA ASN A 107 9.89 -4.03 -1.77
C ASN A 107 10.34 -3.06 -0.66
N VAL A 108 10.33 -3.56 0.56
CA VAL A 108 10.83 -2.83 1.73
C VAL A 108 12.30 -3.14 1.93
N ILE A 109 13.08 -2.10 2.12
CA ILE A 109 14.52 -2.20 2.36
C ILE A 109 14.91 -1.42 3.59
N ARG A 110 16.03 -1.80 4.22
CA ARG A 110 16.64 -1.05 5.31
C ARG A 110 17.86 -0.30 4.80
N VAL A 111 17.91 0.99 5.11
CA VAL A 111 19.02 1.86 4.72
C VAL A 111 20.18 1.68 5.68
N ASN A 112 21.32 1.22 5.19
CA ASN A 112 22.54 0.98 5.97
C ASN A 112 23.49 2.17 5.93
N ASP A 113 23.52 2.92 4.82
CA ASP A 113 24.28 4.16 4.66
C ASP A 113 23.67 5.02 3.54
N ILE A 114 24.08 6.27 3.41
CA ILE A 114 23.56 7.22 2.42
C ILE A 114 24.73 7.74 1.61
N HIS A 115 24.55 7.75 0.29
CA HIS A 115 25.58 8.13 -0.67
C HIS A 115 25.21 9.46 -1.34
N PHE A 116 26.07 10.45 -1.15
CA PHE A 116 25.92 11.80 -1.69
C PHE A 116 26.77 12.01 -2.93
N LEU A 117 26.28 12.87 -3.79
CA LEU A 117 27.01 13.50 -4.88
C LEU A 117 27.20 14.99 -4.54
N LEU A 118 28.43 15.45 -4.47
CA LEU A 118 28.74 16.86 -4.40
C LEU A 118 28.67 17.43 -5.83
N ALA A 119 27.64 18.24 -6.08
CA ALA A 119 27.40 18.95 -7.34
C ALA A 119 27.50 20.45 -7.09
N ASP A 120 28.52 21.08 -7.62
CA ASP A 120 28.90 22.49 -7.35
C ASP A 120 29.09 22.72 -5.83
N ARG A 121 28.12 23.37 -5.18
CA ARG A 121 28.09 23.60 -3.74
C ARG A 121 27.05 22.78 -3.00
N ASP A 122 26.17 22.10 -3.74
CA ASP A 122 25.10 21.31 -3.14
C ASP A 122 25.53 19.86 -2.94
N LEU A 123 25.17 19.31 -1.80
CA LEU A 123 25.30 17.90 -1.50
C LEU A 123 23.95 17.23 -1.77
N VAL A 124 23.89 16.44 -2.85
CA VAL A 124 22.65 15.81 -3.32
C VAL A 124 22.66 14.34 -2.89
N VAL A 125 21.56 13.85 -2.33
CA VAL A 125 21.39 12.43 -2.03
C VAL A 125 21.21 11.67 -3.34
N ALA A 126 22.22 10.87 -3.71
CA ALA A 126 22.22 10.12 -4.96
C ALA A 126 21.67 8.72 -4.80
N HIS A 127 22.11 7.99 -3.76
CA HIS A 127 21.74 6.59 -3.52
C HIS A 127 21.62 6.32 -2.02
N VAL A 128 20.91 5.24 -1.68
CA VAL A 128 21.02 4.57 -0.38
C VAL A 128 21.79 3.26 -0.53
N ASP A 129 22.63 2.95 0.45
CA ASP A 129 23.36 1.68 0.52
C ASP A 129 22.59 0.70 1.42
N ILE A 130 22.19 -0.43 0.85
CA ILE A 130 21.50 -1.53 1.55
C ILE A 130 22.43 -2.72 1.79
N GLY A 131 23.68 -2.61 1.39
CA GLY A 131 24.70 -3.66 1.52
C GLY A 131 25.31 -3.72 2.92
N LEU A 132 25.82 -4.90 3.26
CA LEU A 132 26.57 -5.09 4.53
C LEU A 132 27.78 -4.16 4.64
N LYS A 133 28.36 -3.77 3.50
CA LYS A 133 29.50 -2.87 3.46
C LYS A 133 29.20 -1.50 4.06
N GLY A 134 27.98 -0.98 3.86
CA GLY A 134 27.52 0.27 4.48
C GLY A 134 27.55 0.21 6.02
N ILE A 135 27.10 -0.92 6.61
CA ILE A 135 27.13 -1.13 8.06
C ILE A 135 28.58 -1.16 8.55
N VAL A 136 29.45 -1.91 7.86
CA VAL A 136 30.87 -2.06 8.22
C VAL A 136 31.62 -0.73 8.16
N ARG A 137 31.36 0.09 7.14
CA ARG A 137 31.91 1.45 6.98
C ARG A 137 31.51 2.32 8.16
N ARG A 138 30.23 2.32 8.49
CA ARG A 138 29.68 3.10 9.61
C ARG A 138 30.25 2.73 10.97
N LEU A 139 30.63 1.46 11.14
CA LEU A 139 31.31 0.97 12.35
C LEU A 139 32.82 1.26 12.37
N GLY A 140 33.37 1.84 11.28
CA GLY A 140 34.79 2.14 11.17
C GLY A 140 35.69 0.94 10.88
N PHE A 141 35.13 -0.24 10.56
CA PHE A 141 35.87 -1.48 10.34
C PHE A 141 36.07 -1.84 8.86
N GLU A 142 35.73 -0.96 7.92
CA GLU A 142 35.76 -1.25 6.48
C GLU A 142 37.13 -1.75 6.01
N ALA A 143 38.21 -1.01 6.31
CA ALA A 143 39.55 -1.37 5.88
C ALA A 143 40.01 -2.72 6.46
N PHE A 144 39.67 -3.01 7.72
CA PHE A 144 40.02 -4.27 8.38
C PHE A 144 39.25 -5.45 7.75
N ILE A 145 37.93 -5.32 7.61
CA ILE A 145 37.09 -6.39 7.06
C ILE A 145 37.39 -6.61 5.57
N ASP A 146 37.63 -5.55 4.81
CA ASP A 146 38.05 -5.66 3.41
C ASP A 146 39.37 -6.44 3.27
N ALA A 147 40.34 -6.20 4.16
CA ALA A 147 41.61 -6.96 4.17
C ALA A 147 41.40 -8.43 4.51
N VAL A 148 40.56 -8.73 5.50
CA VAL A 148 40.23 -10.11 5.90
C VAL A 148 39.50 -10.83 4.78
N VAL A 149 38.44 -10.21 4.18
CA VAL A 149 37.68 -10.84 3.10
C VAL A 149 38.56 -11.09 1.87
N LYS A 150 39.43 -10.15 1.49
CA LYS A 150 40.40 -10.33 0.39
C LYS A 150 41.36 -11.48 0.62
N LEU A 151 41.70 -11.76 1.89
CA LEU A 151 42.58 -12.87 2.24
C LEU A 151 41.92 -14.25 2.00
N PHE A 152 40.61 -14.36 2.30
CA PHE A 152 39.86 -15.62 2.19
C PHE A 152 39.15 -15.79 0.87
N ASN A 153 38.64 -14.70 0.26
CA ASN A 153 37.90 -14.74 -1.00
C ASN A 153 38.09 -13.44 -1.80
N LYS A 154 39.07 -13.47 -2.71
CA LYS A 154 39.42 -12.33 -3.58
C LYS A 154 38.28 -11.85 -4.48
N ASN A 155 37.30 -12.72 -4.79
CA ASN A 155 36.16 -12.42 -5.67
C ASN A 155 34.83 -12.30 -4.88
N SER A 156 34.88 -11.92 -3.61
CA SER A 156 33.68 -11.80 -2.78
C SER A 156 32.73 -10.73 -3.29
N ASP A 157 31.45 -11.09 -3.42
CA ASP A 157 30.35 -10.15 -3.75
C ASP A 157 30.28 -8.98 -2.76
N TYR A 158 30.66 -9.17 -1.51
CA TYR A 158 30.79 -8.12 -0.50
C TYR A 158 31.69 -6.97 -0.94
N ILE A 159 32.79 -7.26 -1.63
CA ILE A 159 33.78 -6.25 -2.06
C ILE A 159 33.36 -5.60 -3.38
N TYR A 160 32.90 -6.39 -4.35
CA TYR A 160 32.76 -5.97 -5.75
C TYR A 160 31.33 -5.64 -6.17
N LYS A 161 30.32 -5.99 -5.38
CA LYS A 161 28.92 -5.70 -5.69
C LYS A 161 28.29 -4.75 -4.66
N PRO A 162 28.52 -3.44 -4.78
CA PRO A 162 27.78 -2.47 -3.96
C PRO A 162 26.28 -2.60 -4.23
N ARG A 163 25.48 -2.57 -3.18
CA ARG A 163 24.03 -2.63 -3.26
C ARG A 163 23.44 -1.24 -3.06
N PHE A 164 23.52 -0.43 -4.11
CA PHE A 164 22.99 0.91 -4.12
C PHE A 164 21.64 0.97 -4.82
N ILE A 165 20.70 1.68 -4.22
CA ILE A 165 19.42 2.01 -4.83
C ILE A 165 19.37 3.52 -5.00
N SER A 166 18.99 3.96 -6.21
CA SER A 166 18.91 5.40 -6.50
C SER A 166 17.84 6.07 -5.65
N TRP A 167 18.17 7.22 -5.06
CA TRP A 167 17.25 8.00 -4.24
C TRP A 167 15.89 8.27 -4.91
N LYS A 168 15.87 8.46 -6.24
CA LYS A 168 14.63 8.69 -7.01
C LYS A 168 13.59 7.57 -6.88
N HIS A 169 13.98 6.38 -6.42
CA HIS A 169 13.11 5.22 -6.20
C HIS A 169 12.86 4.96 -4.71
N ILE A 170 13.40 5.81 -3.83
CA ILE A 170 13.26 5.66 -2.39
C ILE A 170 12.09 6.49 -1.88
N GLN A 171 11.15 5.82 -1.23
CA GLN A 171 10.09 6.48 -0.48
C GLN A 171 10.33 6.32 1.01
N PRO A 172 10.72 7.40 1.70
CA PRO A 172 10.82 7.40 3.16
C PRO A 172 9.45 7.18 3.82
N LEU A 173 9.44 6.42 4.91
CA LEU A 173 8.25 6.14 5.72
C LEU A 173 8.28 6.90 7.06
N SER A 174 8.85 8.09 7.08
CA SER A 174 8.87 8.94 8.25
C SER A 174 7.47 9.27 8.74
N ILE A 175 7.18 8.97 10.01
CA ILE A 175 5.84 9.10 10.59
C ILE A 175 5.67 10.48 11.22
N ASN A 176 4.57 11.15 10.87
CA ASN A 176 4.15 12.35 11.56
C ASN A 176 3.63 11.95 12.97
N PRO A 177 4.27 12.40 14.07
CA PRO A 177 3.90 11.96 15.42
C PRO A 177 2.51 12.46 15.87
N VAL A 178 1.92 13.45 15.20
CA VAL A 178 0.61 14.01 15.56
C VAL A 178 -0.52 13.27 14.84
N SER A 179 -0.39 13.08 13.52
CA SER A 179 -1.43 12.44 12.69
C SER A 179 -1.26 10.93 12.59
N MET A 180 -0.13 10.38 13.04
CA MET A 180 0.23 8.96 12.85
C MET A 180 0.18 8.50 11.40
N THR A 181 0.35 9.42 10.47
CA THR A 181 0.44 9.19 9.02
C THR A 181 1.90 9.29 8.57
N VAL A 182 2.23 8.69 7.42
CA VAL A 182 3.54 8.93 6.80
C VAL A 182 3.65 10.40 6.42
N LYS A 183 4.78 11.04 6.72
CA LYS A 183 5.09 12.37 6.19
C LYS A 183 5.21 12.26 4.68
N VAL A 184 4.17 12.76 3.99
CA VAL A 184 4.06 12.67 2.54
C VAL A 184 4.79 13.88 1.95
N ASP A 185 5.92 13.66 1.30
CA ASP A 185 6.57 14.65 0.47
C ASP A 185 6.09 14.52 -1.00
N VAL A 186 6.42 15.49 -1.85
CA VAL A 186 6.01 15.55 -3.27
C VAL A 186 6.36 14.26 -4.05
N SER A 187 7.34 13.49 -3.59
CA SER A 187 7.71 12.17 -4.12
C SER A 187 6.73 11.04 -3.78
N SER A 188 5.83 11.22 -2.85
CA SER A 188 4.88 10.18 -2.38
C SER A 188 3.77 9.83 -3.38
N LYS A 189 3.59 10.63 -4.45
CA LYS A 189 2.74 10.23 -5.57
C LYS A 189 3.16 8.86 -6.17
N GLN A 190 4.42 8.50 -6.07
CA GLN A 190 4.92 7.21 -6.58
C GLN A 190 4.37 6.01 -5.77
N LEU A 191 4.06 6.16 -4.48
CA LEU A 191 3.41 5.11 -3.69
C LEU A 191 1.95 4.91 -4.09
N LEU A 192 1.24 5.98 -4.41
CA LEU A 192 -0.16 5.93 -4.82
C LEU A 192 -0.34 5.39 -6.24
N ASP A 193 0.72 5.36 -7.05
CA ASP A 193 0.72 4.77 -8.39
C ASP A 193 1.00 3.25 -8.36
N ILE A 194 1.37 2.67 -7.20
CA ILE A 194 1.59 1.23 -7.03
C ILE A 194 0.23 0.52 -6.97
N PRO A 195 0.02 -0.58 -7.73
CA PRO A 195 -1.20 -1.37 -7.64
C PRO A 195 -1.48 -1.84 -6.20
N ALA A 196 -2.74 -1.90 -5.79
CA ALA A 196 -3.13 -2.28 -4.44
C ALA A 196 -2.58 -3.66 -4.02
N ALA A 197 -2.47 -4.61 -4.98
CA ALA A 197 -1.90 -5.93 -4.74
C ALA A 197 -0.42 -5.85 -4.32
N ASP A 198 0.41 -5.10 -5.08
CA ASP A 198 1.82 -4.93 -4.75
C ASP A 198 2.01 -4.12 -3.46
N LEU A 199 1.13 -3.13 -3.25
CA LEU A 199 1.15 -2.31 -2.03
C LEU A 199 0.77 -3.13 -0.79
N SER A 200 -0.13 -4.11 -0.92
CA SER A 200 -0.46 -5.05 0.16
C SER A 200 0.74 -5.91 0.58
N GLU A 201 1.52 -6.41 -0.39
CA GLU A 201 2.76 -7.16 -0.12
C GLU A 201 3.81 -6.29 0.57
N ILE A 202 4.02 -5.06 0.07
CA ILE A 202 4.90 -4.07 0.71
C ILE A 202 4.48 -3.84 2.18
N MET A 203 3.18 -3.69 2.43
CA MET A 203 2.67 -3.47 3.78
C MET A 203 2.94 -4.65 4.72
N LEU A 204 2.89 -5.88 4.24
CA LEU A 204 3.19 -7.06 5.06
C LEU A 204 4.66 -7.10 5.51
N ASP A 205 5.58 -6.58 4.71
CA ASP A 205 7.00 -6.49 5.03
C ASP A 205 7.34 -5.34 6.01
N LEU A 206 6.42 -4.39 6.20
CA LEU A 206 6.61 -3.28 7.13
C LEU A 206 6.42 -3.68 8.59
N SER A 207 7.12 -2.98 9.50
CA SER A 207 6.79 -3.04 10.92
C SER A 207 5.34 -2.59 11.17
N PRO A 208 4.65 -3.10 12.22
CA PRO A 208 3.24 -2.76 12.47
C PRO A 208 2.97 -1.24 12.51
N LYS A 209 3.88 -0.49 13.12
CA LYS A 209 3.78 0.98 13.21
C LYS A 209 3.84 1.66 11.82
N HIS A 210 4.77 1.23 10.96
CA HIS A 210 4.90 1.80 9.61
C HIS A 210 3.74 1.35 8.71
N ARG A 211 3.27 0.11 8.85
CA ARG A 211 2.11 -0.44 8.16
C ARG A 211 0.86 0.40 8.43
N LEU A 212 0.55 0.63 9.71
CA LEU A 212 -0.59 1.45 10.12
C LEU A 212 -0.48 2.89 9.60
N ALA A 213 0.71 3.50 9.72
CA ALA A 213 0.93 4.86 9.26
C ALA A 213 0.77 4.99 7.75
N LEU A 214 1.30 4.03 6.97
CA LEU A 214 1.11 3.99 5.52
C LEU A 214 -0.37 3.80 5.17
N PHE A 215 -1.04 2.83 5.79
CA PHE A 215 -2.46 2.57 5.54
C PHE A 215 -3.33 3.81 5.79
N LYS A 216 -3.08 4.54 6.88
CA LYS A 216 -3.80 5.79 7.20
C LYS A 216 -3.61 6.91 6.16
N THR A 217 -2.52 6.91 5.40
CA THR A 217 -2.28 7.92 4.35
C THR A 217 -3.05 7.66 3.05
N LEU A 218 -3.57 6.45 2.87
CA LEU A 218 -4.25 6.05 1.63
C LEU A 218 -5.70 6.58 1.61
N ASP A 219 -6.23 6.76 0.41
CA ASP A 219 -7.66 7.03 0.22
C ASP A 219 -8.49 5.78 0.55
N ILE A 220 -9.79 5.98 0.78
CA ILE A 220 -10.69 4.90 1.24
C ILE A 220 -10.83 3.76 0.23
N THR A 221 -10.79 4.05 -1.07
CA THR A 221 -10.87 3.03 -2.12
C THR A 221 -9.65 2.13 -2.09
N THR A 222 -8.44 2.71 -2.05
CA THR A 222 -7.19 1.97 -1.93
C THR A 222 -7.10 1.20 -0.61
N LYS A 223 -7.56 1.78 0.51
CA LYS A 223 -7.66 1.09 1.81
C LYS A 223 -8.52 -0.16 1.72
N SER A 224 -9.69 -0.07 1.10
CA SER A 224 -10.60 -1.20 0.95
C SER A 224 -10.02 -2.30 0.07
N GLN A 225 -9.40 -1.94 -1.07
CA GLN A 225 -8.74 -2.89 -1.96
C GLN A 225 -7.56 -3.61 -1.29
N ILE A 226 -6.75 -2.90 -0.50
CA ILE A 226 -5.66 -3.54 0.25
C ILE A 226 -6.24 -4.44 1.34
N PHE A 227 -7.27 -3.98 2.05
CA PHE A 227 -7.88 -4.74 3.14
C PHE A 227 -8.40 -6.10 2.65
N SER A 228 -9.05 -6.17 1.49
CA SER A 228 -9.54 -7.42 0.90
C SER A 228 -8.42 -8.40 0.51
N LEU A 229 -7.23 -7.89 0.19
CA LEU A 229 -6.06 -8.70 -0.17
C LEU A 229 -5.29 -9.27 1.03
N LEU A 230 -5.53 -8.74 2.24
CA LEU A 230 -4.89 -9.21 3.47
C LEU A 230 -5.53 -10.51 3.97
N ASP A 231 -4.76 -11.35 4.67
CA ASP A 231 -5.35 -12.48 5.37
C ASP A 231 -6.18 -12.02 6.60
N VAL A 232 -7.08 -12.88 7.07
CA VAL A 232 -8.03 -12.57 8.17
C VAL A 232 -7.30 -12.11 9.45
N LYS A 233 -6.12 -12.64 9.72
CA LYS A 233 -5.33 -12.28 10.91
C LYS A 233 -4.82 -10.84 10.79
N GLU A 234 -4.28 -10.48 9.64
CA GLU A 234 -3.80 -9.12 9.35
C GLU A 234 -4.96 -8.11 9.30
N GLN A 235 -6.10 -8.51 8.71
CA GLN A 235 -7.34 -7.72 8.70
C GLN A 235 -7.79 -7.38 10.12
N LYS A 236 -7.86 -8.38 11.01
CA LYS A 236 -8.23 -8.19 12.43
C LYS A 236 -7.27 -7.25 13.15
N SER A 237 -5.96 -7.50 13.01
CA SER A 237 -4.94 -6.65 13.63
C SER A 237 -5.03 -5.21 13.16
N LEU A 238 -5.26 -4.98 11.87
CA LEU A 238 -5.36 -3.66 11.29
C LEU A 238 -6.59 -2.89 11.81
N LEU A 239 -7.75 -3.55 11.91
CA LEU A 239 -8.97 -2.92 12.44
C LEU A 239 -8.88 -2.60 13.93
N GLU A 240 -8.20 -3.44 14.73
CA GLU A 240 -7.92 -3.15 16.15
C GLU A 240 -7.11 -1.84 16.31
N ASP A 241 -6.16 -1.59 15.39
CA ASP A 241 -5.30 -0.40 15.41
C ASP A 241 -5.98 0.87 14.85
N LEU A 242 -7.04 0.73 14.04
CA LEU A 242 -7.72 1.86 13.37
C LEU A 242 -8.83 2.49 14.22
N GLY A 243 -9.49 1.73 15.06
CA GLY A 243 -10.66 2.14 15.81
C GLY A 243 -12.00 2.00 15.05
N GLU A 244 -13.10 2.13 15.77
CA GLU A 244 -14.44 1.73 15.30
C GLU A 244 -14.92 2.52 14.06
N THR A 245 -14.77 3.82 14.05
CA THR A 245 -15.29 4.67 12.95
C THR A 245 -14.59 4.38 11.62
N GLU A 246 -13.26 4.32 11.60
CA GLU A 246 -12.48 4.06 10.39
C GLU A 246 -12.68 2.62 9.92
N SER A 247 -12.82 1.68 10.85
CA SER A 247 -13.13 0.26 10.55
C SER A 247 -14.47 0.12 9.83
N VAL A 248 -15.52 0.78 10.33
CA VAL A 248 -16.85 0.77 9.69
C VAL A 248 -16.81 1.43 8.32
N GLU A 249 -16.06 2.51 8.14
CA GLU A 249 -15.90 3.17 6.85
C GLU A 249 -15.25 2.24 5.81
N ILE A 250 -14.20 1.50 6.18
CA ILE A 250 -13.56 0.51 5.30
C ILE A 250 -14.55 -0.59 4.93
N LEU A 251 -15.24 -1.18 5.90
CA LEU A 251 -16.20 -2.25 5.66
C LEU A 251 -17.38 -1.81 4.78
N ASN A 252 -17.79 -0.55 4.84
CA ASN A 252 -18.81 0.01 3.96
C ASN A 252 -18.34 0.19 2.50
N HIS A 253 -17.03 0.19 2.26
CA HIS A 253 -16.44 0.34 0.92
C HIS A 253 -15.95 -0.99 0.33
N LEU A 254 -16.00 -2.08 1.10
CA LEU A 254 -15.71 -3.42 0.57
C LEU A 254 -16.86 -3.90 -0.32
N PRO A 255 -16.57 -4.75 -1.34
CA PRO A 255 -17.58 -5.60 -1.96
C PRO A 255 -18.36 -6.39 -0.90
N THR A 256 -19.65 -6.65 -1.16
CA THR A 256 -20.52 -7.23 -0.13
C THR A 256 -20.13 -8.64 0.29
N ASP A 257 -19.64 -9.46 -0.64
CA ASP A 257 -19.11 -10.81 -0.39
C ASP A 257 -17.86 -10.76 0.48
N GLU A 258 -16.91 -9.89 0.20
CA GLU A 258 -15.69 -9.71 1.00
C GLU A 258 -16.01 -9.20 2.42
N ALA A 259 -16.95 -8.28 2.55
CA ALA A 259 -17.42 -7.80 3.85
C ALA A 259 -18.07 -8.95 4.65
N VAL A 260 -18.86 -9.81 4.00
CA VAL A 260 -19.49 -10.98 4.61
C VAL A 260 -18.45 -12.03 5.00
N ASP A 261 -17.50 -12.33 4.15
CA ASP A 261 -16.40 -13.26 4.42
C ASP A 261 -15.64 -12.82 5.68
N PHE A 262 -15.23 -11.56 5.74
CA PHE A 262 -14.53 -11.03 6.91
C PHE A 262 -15.40 -11.04 8.18
N LEU A 263 -16.64 -10.55 8.11
CA LEU A 263 -17.56 -10.53 9.26
C LEU A 263 -17.88 -11.95 9.77
N GLY A 264 -17.97 -12.92 8.86
CA GLY A 264 -18.16 -14.35 9.20
C GLY A 264 -17.05 -14.95 10.05
N GLU A 265 -15.85 -14.39 9.98
CA GLU A 265 -14.68 -14.80 10.77
C GLU A 265 -14.59 -14.11 12.15
N LEU A 266 -15.52 -13.19 12.46
CA LEU A 266 -15.55 -12.47 13.73
C LEU A 266 -16.50 -13.13 14.75
N PRO A 267 -16.27 -12.93 16.05
CA PRO A 267 -17.23 -13.32 17.08
C PRO A 267 -18.58 -12.62 16.87
N LYS A 268 -19.69 -13.33 17.09
CA LYS A 268 -21.06 -12.79 16.89
C LYS A 268 -21.33 -11.47 17.61
N ALA A 269 -20.76 -11.28 18.81
CA ALA A 269 -20.88 -10.02 19.53
C ALA A 269 -20.21 -8.85 18.82
N THR A 270 -19.03 -9.07 18.23
CA THR A 270 -18.30 -8.08 17.43
C THR A 270 -19.08 -7.74 16.16
N VAL A 271 -19.59 -8.76 15.45
CA VAL A 271 -20.42 -8.56 14.25
C VAL A 271 -21.64 -7.69 14.58
N HIS A 272 -22.34 -7.97 15.69
CA HIS A 272 -23.49 -7.19 16.11
C HIS A 272 -23.13 -5.71 16.36
N ASN A 273 -22.02 -5.46 17.02
CA ASN A 273 -21.54 -4.09 17.28
C ASN A 273 -21.19 -3.37 15.98
N VAL A 274 -20.42 -4.01 15.08
CA VAL A 274 -20.05 -3.44 13.78
C VAL A 274 -21.28 -3.11 12.95
N LEU A 275 -22.22 -4.04 12.81
CA LEU A 275 -23.47 -3.81 12.08
C LEU A 275 -24.32 -2.70 12.71
N GLY A 276 -24.28 -2.53 14.04
CA GLY A 276 -24.96 -1.46 14.75
C GLY A 276 -24.43 -0.05 14.46
N LEU A 277 -23.18 0.06 14.02
CA LEU A 277 -22.53 1.31 13.64
C LEU A 277 -22.67 1.65 12.15
N MET A 278 -23.11 0.69 11.32
CA MET A 278 -23.31 0.87 9.89
C MET A 278 -24.66 1.53 9.58
N GLU A 279 -24.78 2.06 8.35
CA GLU A 279 -26.07 2.52 7.86
C GLU A 279 -27.08 1.37 7.84
N SER A 280 -28.33 1.62 8.26
CA SER A 280 -29.37 0.60 8.40
C SER A 280 -29.59 -0.26 7.16
N LYS A 281 -29.43 0.32 5.97
CA LYS A 281 -29.58 -0.39 4.70
C LYS A 281 -28.46 -1.42 4.49
N ASN A 282 -27.20 -1.01 4.69
CA ASN A 282 -26.04 -1.86 4.54
C ASN A 282 -26.00 -2.93 5.64
N ALA A 283 -26.27 -2.54 6.88
CA ALA A 283 -26.35 -3.49 8.01
C ALA A 283 -27.38 -4.59 7.77
N LYS A 284 -28.60 -4.26 7.26
CA LYS A 284 -29.63 -5.23 6.95
C LYS A 284 -29.21 -6.16 5.81
N MET A 285 -28.59 -5.63 4.77
CA MET A 285 -28.09 -6.41 3.62
C MET A 285 -27.03 -7.42 4.07
N LEU A 286 -25.97 -6.95 4.77
CA LEU A 286 -24.92 -7.83 5.27
C LEU A 286 -25.44 -8.87 6.26
N SER A 287 -26.38 -8.49 7.14
CA SER A 287 -27.04 -9.43 8.07
C SER A 287 -27.80 -10.53 7.32
N THR A 288 -28.43 -10.21 6.19
CA THR A 288 -29.12 -11.21 5.35
C THR A 288 -28.11 -12.16 4.71
N LEU A 289 -27.03 -11.63 4.15
CA LEU A 289 -25.98 -12.42 3.50
C LEU A 289 -25.24 -13.33 4.48
N LEU A 290 -24.96 -12.86 5.69
CA LEU A 290 -24.40 -13.67 6.79
C LEU A 290 -25.30 -14.84 7.22
N GLY A 291 -26.56 -14.84 6.83
CA GLY A 291 -27.48 -15.94 7.07
C GLY A 291 -27.30 -17.13 6.14
N TYR A 292 -26.64 -16.97 5.00
CA TYR A 292 -26.35 -18.07 4.09
C TYR A 292 -25.15 -18.90 4.53
N ALA A 293 -25.07 -20.15 4.07
CA ALA A 293 -23.89 -20.98 4.31
C ALA A 293 -22.68 -20.44 3.52
N GLY A 294 -21.52 -20.29 4.14
CA GLY A 294 -20.34 -19.69 3.52
C GLY A 294 -19.82 -20.36 2.24
N GLU A 295 -20.15 -21.66 2.03
CA GLU A 295 -19.79 -22.43 0.82
C GLU A 295 -20.97 -22.57 -0.16
N SER A 296 -22.06 -21.80 0.03
CA SER A 296 -23.21 -21.75 -0.90
C SER A 296 -23.11 -20.52 -1.81
N ALA A 297 -23.92 -20.52 -2.89
CA ALA A 297 -24.03 -19.39 -3.79
C ALA A 297 -24.43 -18.10 -3.06
N GLY A 298 -25.35 -18.19 -2.10
CA GLY A 298 -25.78 -17.07 -1.28
C GLY A 298 -24.69 -16.49 -0.38
N GLY A 299 -23.74 -17.33 0.09
CA GLY A 299 -22.61 -16.90 0.91
C GLY A 299 -21.44 -16.34 0.11
N LEU A 300 -21.38 -16.63 -1.20
CA LEU A 300 -20.30 -16.18 -2.10
C LEU A 300 -20.71 -15.05 -3.03
N MET A 301 -21.99 -14.68 -3.06
CA MET A 301 -22.49 -13.71 -4.01
C MET A 301 -22.21 -12.28 -3.57
N THR A 302 -21.91 -11.43 -4.54
CA THR A 302 -21.95 -9.97 -4.37
C THR A 302 -23.32 -9.40 -4.82
N THR A 303 -23.70 -8.27 -4.24
CA THR A 303 -24.92 -7.54 -4.59
C THR A 303 -24.64 -6.34 -5.51
N GLU A 304 -23.37 -6.10 -5.86
CA GLU A 304 -22.93 -5.03 -6.74
C GLU A 304 -23.07 -5.38 -8.22
N TYR A 305 -24.28 -5.63 -8.69
CA TYR A 305 -24.58 -5.96 -10.07
C TYR A 305 -25.42 -4.90 -10.78
N ILE A 306 -25.43 -4.96 -12.11
CA ILE A 306 -26.28 -4.09 -12.93
C ILE A 306 -27.53 -4.85 -13.36
N ALA A 307 -28.68 -4.44 -12.81
CA ALA A 307 -30.00 -4.88 -13.27
C ALA A 307 -30.76 -3.72 -13.88
N VAL A 308 -31.51 -4.03 -14.95
CA VAL A 308 -32.36 -3.11 -15.72
C VAL A 308 -33.77 -3.67 -15.92
N PRO A 309 -34.81 -2.82 -15.95
CA PRO A 309 -36.17 -3.28 -16.22
C PRO A 309 -36.30 -3.92 -17.61
N GLU A 310 -37.11 -4.98 -17.74
CA GLU A 310 -37.40 -5.61 -19.02
C GLU A 310 -38.07 -4.67 -20.02
N THR A 311 -38.70 -3.61 -19.51
CA THR A 311 -39.37 -2.56 -20.32
C THR A 311 -38.40 -1.52 -20.87
N ALA A 312 -37.14 -1.49 -20.40
CA ALA A 312 -36.15 -0.48 -20.79
C ALA A 312 -35.77 -0.61 -22.28
N THR A 313 -35.44 0.51 -22.88
CA THR A 313 -34.75 0.57 -24.17
C THR A 313 -33.24 0.34 -23.98
N ILE A 314 -32.56 0.00 -25.08
CA ILE A 314 -31.09 -0.15 -25.06
C ILE A 314 -30.40 1.17 -24.68
N GLY A 315 -30.92 2.31 -25.15
CA GLY A 315 -30.42 3.63 -24.80
C GLY A 315 -30.53 3.93 -23.29
N GLU A 316 -31.68 3.64 -22.70
CA GLU A 316 -31.88 3.75 -21.23
C GLU A 316 -30.99 2.78 -20.47
N THR A 317 -30.81 1.54 -20.93
CA THR A 317 -29.94 0.55 -20.39
C THR A 317 -28.50 1.07 -20.33
N LEU A 318 -27.98 1.64 -21.43
CA LEU A 318 -26.63 2.21 -21.47
C LEU A 318 -26.45 3.40 -20.50
N ARG A 319 -27.50 4.20 -20.28
CA ARG A 319 -27.47 5.27 -19.27
C ARG A 319 -27.41 4.71 -17.88
N ILE A 320 -28.23 3.71 -17.55
CA ILE A 320 -28.18 3.02 -16.23
C ILE A 320 -26.81 2.40 -15.97
N ILE A 321 -26.19 1.78 -16.98
CA ILE A 321 -24.84 1.23 -16.87
C ILE A 321 -23.86 2.33 -16.45
N LYS A 322 -23.84 3.48 -17.14
CA LYS A 322 -22.94 4.60 -16.81
C LYS A 322 -23.13 5.11 -15.39
N GLU A 323 -24.36 5.16 -14.91
CA GLU A 323 -24.68 5.63 -13.54
C GLU A 323 -24.24 4.62 -12.46
N LYS A 324 -24.39 3.32 -12.74
CA LYS A 324 -24.08 2.24 -11.76
C LYS A 324 -22.63 1.73 -11.82
N THR A 325 -21.90 1.97 -12.91
CA THR A 325 -20.53 1.47 -13.12
C THR A 325 -19.59 1.68 -11.93
N PRO A 326 -19.59 2.83 -11.22
CA PRO A 326 -18.66 3.04 -10.10
C PRO A 326 -18.87 2.10 -8.92
N LYS A 327 -20.00 1.41 -8.83
CA LYS A 327 -20.38 0.52 -7.73
C LYS A 327 -20.63 -0.92 -8.17
N ALA A 328 -20.51 -1.21 -9.45
CA ALA A 328 -20.78 -2.54 -9.98
C ALA A 328 -19.50 -3.37 -10.02
N GLU A 329 -19.57 -4.62 -9.55
CA GLU A 329 -18.48 -5.60 -9.59
C GLU A 329 -18.02 -5.83 -11.05
N THR A 330 -18.94 -5.94 -11.95
CA THR A 330 -18.67 -6.04 -13.40
C THR A 330 -19.73 -5.35 -14.24
N ILE A 331 -19.29 -4.78 -15.35
CA ILE A 331 -20.16 -4.19 -16.37
C ILE A 331 -20.33 -5.09 -17.60
N GLN A 332 -19.70 -6.25 -17.62
CA GLN A 332 -19.74 -7.14 -18.78
C GLN A 332 -21.11 -7.79 -18.95
N ASN A 333 -21.75 -8.17 -17.83
CA ASN A 333 -23.05 -8.80 -17.80
C ASN A 333 -24.10 -7.87 -17.18
N ILE A 334 -25.22 -7.73 -17.86
CA ILE A 334 -26.36 -6.93 -17.44
C ILE A 334 -27.55 -7.86 -17.29
N TYR A 335 -28.26 -7.78 -16.18
CA TYR A 335 -29.41 -8.63 -15.87
C TYR A 335 -30.68 -7.86 -16.13
N ILE A 336 -31.67 -8.55 -16.72
CA ILE A 336 -32.95 -7.99 -17.07
C ILE A 336 -34.00 -8.55 -16.12
N VAL A 337 -34.69 -7.68 -15.40
CA VAL A 337 -35.64 -8.05 -14.35
C VAL A 337 -37.02 -7.42 -14.57
N ASP A 338 -38.05 -8.02 -13.97
CA ASP A 338 -39.38 -7.42 -13.87
C ASP A 338 -39.47 -6.41 -12.70
N GLN A 339 -40.71 -5.95 -12.42
CA GLN A 339 -40.95 -4.98 -11.34
C GLN A 339 -40.72 -5.55 -9.95
N GLU A 340 -40.87 -6.85 -9.77
CA GLU A 340 -40.62 -7.58 -8.54
C GLU A 340 -39.18 -8.11 -8.40
N ASN A 341 -38.27 -7.70 -9.31
CA ASN A 341 -36.88 -8.11 -9.42
C ASN A 341 -36.65 -9.60 -9.77
N HIS A 342 -37.64 -10.29 -10.36
CA HIS A 342 -37.40 -11.64 -10.89
C HIS A 342 -36.52 -11.59 -12.14
N LEU A 343 -35.60 -12.52 -12.25
CA LEU A 343 -34.70 -12.62 -13.40
C LEU A 343 -35.43 -13.07 -14.66
N LYS A 344 -35.56 -12.17 -15.65
CA LYS A 344 -36.20 -12.43 -16.98
C LYS A 344 -35.17 -12.75 -18.04
N GLY A 345 -33.96 -12.24 -17.91
CA GLY A 345 -32.92 -12.43 -18.90
C GLY A 345 -31.56 -11.86 -18.49
N SER A 346 -30.61 -12.02 -19.37
CA SER A 346 -29.33 -11.32 -19.27
C SER A 346 -28.84 -10.92 -20.65
N THR A 347 -27.99 -9.92 -20.70
CA THR A 347 -27.30 -9.48 -21.92
C THR A 347 -25.84 -9.11 -21.57
N VAL A 348 -25.04 -8.93 -22.62
CA VAL A 348 -23.64 -8.50 -22.45
C VAL A 348 -23.44 -7.11 -23.05
N LEU A 349 -22.58 -6.30 -22.46
CA LEU A 349 -22.32 -4.93 -22.88
C LEU A 349 -22.05 -4.83 -24.40
N ARG A 350 -21.28 -5.78 -24.97
CA ARG A 350 -20.99 -5.81 -26.41
C ARG A 350 -22.23 -5.83 -27.27
N ARG A 351 -23.30 -6.53 -26.86
CA ARG A 351 -24.57 -6.56 -27.63
C ARG A 351 -25.30 -5.24 -27.57
N LEU A 352 -25.25 -4.56 -26.43
CA LEU A 352 -25.88 -3.26 -26.24
C LEU A 352 -25.19 -2.17 -27.07
N ILE A 353 -23.88 -2.19 -27.18
CA ILE A 353 -23.09 -1.19 -27.91
C ILE A 353 -23.41 -1.21 -29.43
N ILE A 354 -23.65 -2.41 -30.00
CA ILE A 354 -23.90 -2.56 -31.43
C ILE A 354 -25.40 -2.50 -31.84
N ALA A 355 -26.30 -2.49 -30.87
CA ALA A 355 -27.73 -2.51 -31.09
C ALA A 355 -28.32 -1.08 -31.24
N ASN A 356 -29.51 -0.99 -31.84
CA ASN A 356 -30.21 0.30 -31.96
C ASN A 356 -30.68 0.78 -30.58
N PRO A 357 -30.31 2.01 -30.14
CA PRO A 357 -30.71 2.56 -28.83
C PRO A 357 -32.22 2.61 -28.58
N LEU A 358 -33.07 2.68 -29.63
CA LEU A 358 -34.52 2.72 -29.52
C LEU A 358 -35.15 1.33 -29.35
N ASP A 359 -34.42 0.27 -29.59
CA ASP A 359 -34.93 -1.09 -29.41
C ASP A 359 -35.07 -1.45 -27.92
N SER A 360 -36.00 -2.37 -27.62
CA SER A 360 -36.14 -2.95 -26.29
C SER A 360 -34.89 -3.75 -25.92
N VAL A 361 -34.45 -3.66 -24.66
CA VAL A 361 -33.32 -4.44 -24.11
C VAL A 361 -33.51 -5.96 -24.28
N MET A 362 -34.78 -6.42 -24.29
CA MET A 362 -35.15 -7.84 -24.53
C MET A 362 -34.70 -8.35 -25.91
N LYS A 363 -34.59 -7.50 -26.93
CA LYS A 363 -34.03 -7.88 -28.25
C LYS A 363 -32.53 -8.22 -28.18
N ALA A 364 -31.82 -7.60 -27.25
CA ALA A 364 -30.40 -7.86 -27.02
C ALA A 364 -30.18 -9.01 -26.03
N ALA A 365 -31.22 -9.54 -25.39
CA ALA A 365 -31.12 -10.61 -24.42
C ALA A 365 -30.47 -11.88 -25.01
N LEU A 366 -29.75 -12.63 -24.17
CA LEU A 366 -29.23 -13.94 -24.52
C LEU A 366 -30.38 -14.92 -24.70
N LYS A 367 -30.25 -15.88 -25.63
CA LYS A 367 -31.27 -16.91 -25.87
C LYS A 367 -31.62 -17.73 -24.63
N LYS A 368 -30.66 -17.90 -23.74
CA LYS A 368 -30.82 -18.62 -22.48
C LYS A 368 -29.92 -17.96 -21.42
N THR A 369 -30.52 -17.53 -20.33
CA THR A 369 -29.80 -17.09 -19.13
C THR A 369 -29.62 -18.30 -18.22
N VAL A 370 -28.37 -18.59 -17.86
CA VAL A 370 -28.04 -19.62 -16.89
C VAL A 370 -27.99 -18.93 -15.53
N SER A 371 -28.74 -19.42 -14.55
CA SER A 371 -28.76 -18.95 -13.18
C SER A 371 -28.49 -20.10 -12.19
N ILE A 372 -28.16 -19.76 -10.98
CA ILE A 372 -27.96 -20.67 -9.84
C ILE A 372 -28.85 -20.22 -8.69
N HIS A 373 -29.10 -21.14 -7.76
CA HIS A 373 -29.89 -20.89 -6.58
C HIS A 373 -28.99 -20.52 -5.38
N VAL A 374 -29.49 -19.74 -4.43
CA VAL A 374 -28.73 -19.29 -3.24
C VAL A 374 -28.11 -20.46 -2.47
N ASP A 375 -28.68 -21.65 -2.49
CA ASP A 375 -28.18 -22.85 -1.79
C ASP A 375 -27.23 -23.72 -2.64
N ASP A 376 -26.94 -23.33 -3.88
CA ASP A 376 -26.08 -24.12 -4.75
C ASP A 376 -24.63 -24.10 -4.27
N GLU A 377 -23.98 -25.28 -4.30
CA GLU A 377 -22.59 -25.45 -3.86
C GLU A 377 -21.57 -24.94 -4.89
N VAL A 378 -20.39 -24.52 -4.42
CA VAL A 378 -19.22 -24.08 -5.22
C VAL A 378 -18.92 -25.01 -6.39
N LYS A 379 -18.99 -26.33 -6.20
CA LYS A 379 -18.71 -27.31 -7.24
C LYS A 379 -19.68 -27.20 -8.42
N LYS A 380 -21.00 -27.02 -8.14
CA LYS A 380 -22.03 -26.84 -9.19
C LYS A 380 -21.78 -25.52 -9.93
N ILE A 381 -21.46 -24.47 -9.22
CA ILE A 381 -21.15 -23.13 -9.78
C ILE A 381 -19.98 -23.23 -10.75
N ALA A 382 -18.86 -23.78 -10.30
CA ALA A 382 -17.64 -23.97 -11.10
C ALA A 382 -17.92 -24.80 -12.38
N LEU A 383 -18.67 -25.89 -12.26
CA LEU A 383 -19.04 -26.73 -13.42
C LEU A 383 -19.93 -26.01 -14.42
N LEU A 384 -20.85 -25.15 -13.98
CA LEU A 384 -21.69 -24.34 -14.85
C LEU A 384 -20.88 -23.25 -15.56
N MET A 385 -20.01 -22.55 -14.85
CA MET A 385 -19.11 -21.57 -15.43
C MET A 385 -18.20 -22.19 -16.50
N ASP A 386 -17.59 -23.31 -16.22
CA ASP A 386 -16.76 -24.04 -17.19
C ASP A 386 -17.58 -24.56 -18.38
N LYS A 387 -18.73 -25.20 -18.14
CA LYS A 387 -19.59 -25.76 -19.20
C LYS A 387 -20.06 -24.70 -20.20
N TYR A 388 -20.48 -23.52 -19.70
CA TYR A 388 -21.04 -22.48 -20.53
C TYR A 388 -20.04 -21.40 -20.91
N LYS A 389 -18.79 -21.48 -20.41
CA LYS A 389 -17.70 -20.51 -20.60
C LYS A 389 -18.12 -19.07 -20.25
N ILE A 390 -18.77 -18.95 -19.10
CA ILE A 390 -19.28 -17.69 -18.56
C ILE A 390 -18.49 -17.31 -17.30
N PHE A 391 -18.26 -16.02 -17.13
CA PHE A 391 -17.44 -15.46 -16.07
C PHE A 391 -18.25 -14.94 -14.88
N THR A 392 -19.59 -14.83 -15.07
CA THR A 392 -20.49 -14.33 -14.05
C THR A 392 -21.80 -15.06 -14.10
N LEU A 393 -22.30 -15.52 -12.95
CA LEU A 393 -23.59 -16.22 -12.80
C LEU A 393 -24.54 -15.42 -11.91
N PRO A 394 -25.78 -15.14 -12.34
CA PRO A 394 -26.81 -14.59 -11.48
C PRO A 394 -27.29 -15.66 -10.48
N VAL A 395 -27.44 -15.23 -9.23
CA VAL A 395 -27.97 -16.01 -8.12
C VAL A 395 -29.41 -15.60 -7.89
N VAL A 396 -30.31 -16.58 -7.83
CA VAL A 396 -31.73 -16.33 -7.55
C VAL A 396 -32.19 -17.07 -6.30
N ASP A 397 -33.18 -16.53 -5.63
CA ASP A 397 -33.87 -17.20 -4.53
C ASP A 397 -34.91 -18.22 -5.02
N GLU A 398 -35.64 -18.83 -4.08
CA GLU A 398 -36.72 -19.82 -4.40
C GLU A 398 -37.83 -19.22 -5.27
N SER A 399 -38.07 -17.93 -5.19
CA SER A 399 -39.08 -17.24 -5.97
C SER A 399 -38.60 -16.82 -7.36
N GLY A 400 -37.31 -16.97 -7.67
CA GLY A 400 -36.68 -16.50 -8.90
C GLY A 400 -36.28 -15.02 -8.86
N VAL A 401 -36.30 -14.39 -7.70
CA VAL A 401 -35.84 -13.01 -7.51
C VAL A 401 -34.31 -12.98 -7.57
N LEU A 402 -33.75 -12.03 -8.30
CA LEU A 402 -32.30 -11.85 -8.41
C LEU A 402 -31.73 -11.34 -7.09
N ALA A 403 -31.01 -12.22 -6.38
CA ALA A 403 -30.40 -11.97 -5.07
C ALA A 403 -28.98 -11.37 -5.17
N GLY A 404 -28.19 -11.82 -6.17
CA GLY A 404 -26.81 -11.40 -6.35
C GLY A 404 -26.19 -11.98 -7.61
N ILE A 405 -24.89 -11.87 -7.71
CA ILE A 405 -24.06 -12.50 -8.75
C ILE A 405 -22.82 -13.14 -8.12
N ILE A 406 -22.25 -14.12 -8.80
CA ILE A 406 -20.95 -14.68 -8.47
C ILE A 406 -20.05 -14.52 -9.68
N THR A 407 -18.81 -14.10 -9.46
CA THR A 407 -17.80 -13.95 -10.50
C THR A 407 -16.83 -15.15 -10.51
N ILE A 408 -16.03 -15.26 -11.57
CA ILE A 408 -15.12 -16.40 -11.71
C ILE A 408 -13.94 -16.33 -10.74
N ASP A 409 -13.52 -15.14 -10.38
CA ASP A 409 -12.42 -14.86 -9.43
C ASP A 409 -12.73 -15.36 -8.02
N ASP A 410 -13.98 -15.21 -7.54
CA ASP A 410 -14.44 -15.77 -6.26
C ASP A 410 -14.32 -17.29 -6.27
N ILE A 411 -14.79 -17.90 -7.35
CA ILE A 411 -14.73 -19.37 -7.51
C ILE A 411 -13.28 -19.84 -7.66
N PHE A 412 -12.46 -19.11 -8.42
CA PHE A 412 -11.05 -19.45 -8.63
C PHE A 412 -10.27 -19.42 -7.32
N SER A 413 -10.44 -18.38 -6.50
CA SER A 413 -9.79 -18.24 -5.19
C SER A 413 -10.15 -19.40 -4.25
N ARG A 414 -11.43 -19.85 -4.22
CA ARG A 414 -11.87 -21.02 -3.45
C ARG A 414 -11.27 -22.33 -3.97
N LEU A 415 -11.22 -22.51 -5.30
CA LEU A 415 -10.65 -23.73 -5.90
C LEU A 415 -9.14 -23.83 -5.67
N VAL A 416 -8.41 -22.74 -5.79
CA VAL A 416 -6.96 -22.68 -5.48
C VAL A 416 -6.72 -23.09 -4.05
N THR A 417 -7.46 -22.53 -3.10
CA THR A 417 -7.35 -22.87 -1.67
C THR A 417 -7.60 -24.35 -1.40
N ILE A 418 -8.63 -24.93 -2.03
CA ILE A 418 -8.95 -26.37 -1.90
C ILE A 418 -7.83 -27.24 -2.50
N ALA A 419 -7.30 -26.87 -3.67
CA ALA A 419 -6.23 -27.60 -4.33
C ALA A 419 -4.93 -27.59 -3.50
N TRP A 420 -4.56 -26.43 -2.93
CA TRP A 420 -3.38 -26.28 -2.08
C TRP A 420 -3.49 -27.06 -0.76
N ARG A 421 -4.65 -27.04 -0.11
CA ARG A 421 -4.90 -27.85 1.10
C ARG A 421 -4.75 -29.35 0.82
N ARG A 422 -5.20 -29.84 -0.36
CA ARG A 422 -5.04 -31.25 -0.77
C ARG A 422 -3.58 -31.63 -1.06
N THR A 423 -2.80 -30.73 -1.64
CA THR A 423 -1.38 -30.95 -1.96
C THR A 423 -0.51 -30.99 -0.69
N ARG A 424 -0.79 -30.17 0.31
CA ARG A 424 -0.10 -30.21 1.62
C ARG A 424 -0.38 -31.53 2.36
N LYS A 425 -1.62 -32.04 2.37
CA LYS A 425 -1.95 -33.34 3.00
C LYS A 425 -1.24 -34.53 2.33
N LYS A 426 -0.98 -34.47 0.99
CA LYS A 426 -0.24 -35.52 0.27
C LYS A 426 1.28 -35.49 0.52
N LYS A 427 1.87 -34.40 0.98
CA LYS A 427 3.31 -34.29 1.31
C LYS A 427 3.61 -34.67 2.77
N GLN A 428 2.60 -34.94 3.59
CA GLN A 428 2.74 -35.37 4.99
C GLN A 428 2.42 -36.86 5.22
N LEU A 429 2.16 -37.60 4.15
CA LEU A 429 2.07 -39.07 4.09
C LEU A 429 3.25 -39.62 3.28
#